data_54e85511bc1db092c9e01b1b1e394c73
#
_entry.id   54e85511bc1db092c9e01b1b1e394c73
#
_cell.length_a   1.000
_cell.length_b   1.000
_cell.length_c   1.000
_cell.angle_alpha   90.00
_cell.angle_beta   90.00
_cell.angle_gamma   90.00
#
_symmetry.space_group_name_H-M   'P 1'
#
loop_
_entity.id
_entity.type
_entity.pdbx_description
1 polymer ?
#
loop_
_entity_poly.entity_id
_entity_poly.type
_entity_poly.pdbx_seq_one_letter_code
_entity_poly.pdbx_strand_id
1 'polypeptide(L)'
;MSFPGKVLRKLRSLGKLPFNEAPRDRATWPEGDVLFRGDTVHPREQWLYHPQYQDAAELTFTDGTLNFHVKAATPDEWAYIYLDPQKYNWSDYSWQMKFRRMTPFQEYAFNFRYVDFDNRYRYRFEDDLLFFDSKIRGQWRCHGRMPFPMAMGAWYDLRIDTRGDRHRCYVNGILMMENRQGAIPRGSISIILWEIDSVTDCVADVGPSVVRRLV
;
A
#
# COMPACT_ATOMS: atom_id res chain seq x y z
N MET A 1 22.02 -25.49 4.09
CA MET A 1 20.85 -24.85 3.43
C MET A 1 21.25 -23.41 3.11
N SER A 2 21.41 -23.11 1.84
CA SER A 2 21.88 -21.79 1.37
C SER A 2 20.66 -20.90 1.16
N PHE A 3 20.57 -19.79 1.89
CA PHE A 3 19.56 -18.77 1.62
C PHE A 3 19.72 -18.22 0.20
N PRO A 4 18.66 -18.04 -0.57
CA PRO A 4 18.77 -17.53 -1.93
C PRO A 4 19.42 -16.14 -1.90
N GLY A 5 20.44 -15.94 -2.72
CA GLY A 5 21.29 -14.73 -2.72
C GLY A 5 20.58 -13.39 -2.99
N LYS A 6 19.30 -13.40 -3.39
CA LYS A 6 18.47 -12.22 -3.60
C LYS A 6 18.05 -11.52 -2.28
N VAL A 7 17.73 -12.28 -1.21
CA VAL A 7 17.36 -11.72 0.10
C VAL A 7 18.55 -10.99 0.72
N LEU A 8 19.76 -11.56 0.61
CA LEU A 8 20.99 -10.94 1.11
C LEU A 8 21.40 -9.67 0.33
N ARG A 9 21.08 -9.56 -0.96
CA ARG A 9 21.34 -8.34 -1.75
C ARG A 9 20.42 -7.19 -1.33
N LYS A 10 19.14 -7.48 -1.07
CA LYS A 10 18.15 -6.48 -0.66
C LYS A 10 18.48 -5.91 0.73
N LEU A 11 18.89 -6.74 1.68
CA LEU A 11 19.32 -6.31 3.02
C LEU A 11 20.57 -5.41 3.00
N ARG A 12 21.54 -5.65 2.11
CA ARG A 12 22.74 -4.82 2.00
C ARG A 12 22.49 -3.43 1.44
N SER A 13 21.45 -3.23 0.61
CA SER A 13 21.10 -1.93 0.09
C SER A 13 20.35 -1.03 1.10
N LEU A 14 19.77 -1.61 2.16
CA LEU A 14 19.00 -0.91 3.18
C LEU A 14 19.85 -0.10 4.18
N GLY A 15 21.14 -0.40 4.30
CA GLY A 15 22.01 0.19 5.34
C GLY A 15 22.21 1.71 5.29
N LYS A 16 21.83 2.38 4.18
CA LYS A 16 22.02 3.83 3.98
C LYS A 16 20.72 4.64 3.95
N LEU A 17 19.57 4.01 4.15
CA LEU A 17 18.29 4.73 4.12
C LEU A 17 18.03 5.43 5.46
N PRO A 18 17.50 6.65 5.44
CA PRO A 18 17.16 7.36 6.68
C PRO A 18 16.05 6.63 7.43
N PHE A 19 16.17 6.55 8.75
CA PHE A 19 15.08 6.16 9.64
C PHE A 19 14.28 7.40 10.00
N ASN A 20 12.95 7.30 9.89
CA ASN A 20 12.06 8.34 10.39
C ASN A 20 11.63 7.98 11.82
N GLU A 21 11.69 8.94 12.72
CA GLU A 21 11.02 8.81 14.01
C GLU A 21 9.52 9.04 13.82
N ALA A 22 8.69 8.32 14.58
CA ALA A 22 7.25 8.54 14.58
C ALA A 22 6.95 9.99 15.00
N PRO A 23 6.26 10.79 14.17
CA PRO A 23 5.93 12.16 14.54
C PRO A 23 4.97 12.15 15.74
N ARG A 24 5.28 12.92 16.79
CA ARG A 24 4.42 13.02 17.97
C ARG A 24 3.19 13.88 17.65
N ASP A 25 2.01 13.39 18.04
CA ASP A 25 0.69 14.07 18.11
C ASP A 25 0.44 15.22 17.11
N ARG A 26 0.32 14.88 15.84
CA ARG A 26 -0.28 15.81 14.86
C ARG A 26 -1.70 15.38 14.57
N ALA A 27 -2.65 16.26 14.92
CA ALA A 27 -4.06 16.06 14.57
C ALA A 27 -4.24 15.72 13.09
N THR A 28 -5.17 14.84 12.80
CA THR A 28 -5.61 14.55 11.42
C THR A 28 -6.15 15.83 10.77
N TRP A 29 -5.97 15.95 9.46
CA TRP A 29 -6.63 17.03 8.73
C TRP A 29 -8.15 16.80 8.69
N PRO A 30 -8.95 17.89 8.73
CA PRO A 30 -10.41 17.78 8.63
C PRO A 30 -10.84 17.08 7.34
N GLU A 31 -11.89 16.27 7.45
CA GLU A 31 -12.47 15.53 6.33
C GLU A 31 -13.79 16.17 5.90
N GLY A 32 -14.02 16.20 4.59
CA GLY A 32 -15.27 16.60 3.95
C GLY A 32 -15.99 15.41 3.32
N ASP A 33 -16.51 15.62 2.12
CA ASP A 33 -17.34 14.67 1.39
C ASP A 33 -16.62 13.34 1.11
N VAL A 34 -17.42 12.26 1.07
CA VAL A 34 -16.99 10.96 0.57
C VAL A 34 -16.82 11.04 -0.95
N LEU A 35 -15.59 10.80 -1.42
CA LEU A 35 -15.22 10.77 -2.83
C LEU A 35 -15.33 9.38 -3.44
N PHE A 36 -15.12 8.36 -2.61
CA PHE A 36 -15.22 6.94 -2.99
C PHE A 36 -15.52 6.10 -1.75
N ARG A 37 -16.36 5.11 -1.93
CA ARG A 37 -16.58 4.02 -0.97
C ARG A 37 -16.48 2.71 -1.72
N GLY A 38 -15.53 1.87 -1.33
CA GLY A 38 -15.37 0.54 -1.89
C GLY A 38 -16.64 -0.28 -1.65
N ASP A 39 -17.24 -0.75 -2.74
CA ASP A 39 -18.35 -1.68 -2.68
C ASP A 39 -17.80 -3.08 -2.37
N THR A 40 -18.36 -3.70 -1.35
CA THR A 40 -18.00 -5.06 -0.94
C THR A 40 -18.87 -6.12 -1.63
N VAL A 41 -19.92 -5.71 -2.33
CA VAL A 41 -20.83 -6.61 -3.05
C VAL A 41 -20.39 -6.80 -4.50
N HIS A 42 -19.97 -5.73 -5.18
CA HIS A 42 -19.53 -5.75 -6.58
C HIS A 42 -18.14 -5.12 -6.77
N PRO A 43 -17.14 -5.63 -6.08
CA PRO A 43 -15.82 -4.98 -6.07
C PRO A 43 -15.11 -5.02 -7.43
N ARG A 44 -15.37 -6.03 -8.25
CA ARG A 44 -14.82 -6.15 -9.61
C ARG A 44 -15.31 -5.06 -10.56
N GLU A 45 -16.41 -4.39 -10.26
CA GLU A 45 -16.90 -3.26 -11.05
C GLU A 45 -16.17 -1.96 -10.74
N GLN A 46 -15.51 -1.88 -9.59
CA GLN A 46 -14.80 -0.70 -9.12
C GLN A 46 -13.29 -0.84 -9.24
N TRP A 47 -12.75 -1.99 -8.84
CA TRP A 47 -11.33 -2.27 -8.85
C TRP A 47 -10.93 -2.99 -10.14
N LEU A 48 -9.97 -2.39 -10.86
CA LEU A 48 -9.36 -2.99 -12.04
C LEU A 48 -8.14 -3.82 -11.62
N TYR A 49 -7.91 -4.91 -12.34
CA TYR A 49 -6.70 -5.71 -12.21
C TYR A 49 -5.64 -5.18 -13.17
N HIS A 50 -4.41 -5.13 -12.73
CA HIS A 50 -3.32 -4.85 -13.64
C HIS A 50 -3.17 -6.03 -14.61
N PRO A 51 -3.24 -5.83 -15.95
CA PRO A 51 -3.31 -6.93 -16.93
C PRO A 51 -2.16 -7.94 -16.82
N GLN A 52 -0.97 -7.49 -16.42
CA GLN A 52 0.21 -8.33 -16.27
C GLN A 52 0.10 -9.32 -15.10
N TYR A 53 -0.75 -9.02 -14.11
CA TYR A 53 -0.81 -9.76 -12.83
C TYR A 53 -2.19 -10.32 -12.53
N GLN A 54 -3.12 -10.30 -13.50
CA GLN A 54 -4.49 -10.73 -13.25
C GLN A 54 -4.60 -12.24 -12.96
N ASP A 55 -3.67 -13.04 -13.46
CA ASP A 55 -3.65 -14.49 -13.30
C ASP A 55 -2.77 -14.94 -12.11
N ALA A 56 -1.98 -14.02 -11.54
CA ALA A 56 -1.03 -14.30 -10.47
C ALA A 56 -1.72 -14.44 -9.10
N ALA A 57 -2.91 -13.89 -8.95
CA ALA A 57 -3.59 -13.82 -7.68
C ALA A 57 -5.06 -14.20 -7.78
N GLU A 58 -5.52 -14.93 -6.79
CA GLU A 58 -6.92 -15.14 -6.54
C GLU A 58 -7.44 -14.05 -5.60
N LEU A 59 -8.48 -13.35 -6.02
CA LEU A 59 -9.16 -12.33 -5.25
C LEU A 59 -10.57 -12.79 -4.95
N THR A 60 -10.86 -12.99 -3.67
CA THR A 60 -12.19 -13.36 -3.21
C THR A 60 -12.75 -12.31 -2.26
N PHE A 61 -14.08 -12.23 -2.20
CA PHE A 61 -14.79 -11.34 -1.30
C PHE A 61 -15.63 -12.15 -0.35
N THR A 62 -15.35 -12.00 0.94
CA THR A 62 -16.07 -12.69 1.99
C THR A 62 -16.34 -11.71 3.13
N ASP A 63 -17.59 -11.58 3.53
CA ASP A 63 -18.03 -10.75 4.66
C ASP A 63 -17.50 -9.29 4.62
N GLY A 64 -17.56 -8.68 3.44
CA GLY A 64 -17.10 -7.30 3.26
C GLY A 64 -15.57 -7.13 3.24
N THR A 65 -14.84 -8.22 3.18
CA THR A 65 -13.38 -8.25 3.16
C THR A 65 -12.90 -8.76 1.81
N LEU A 66 -11.92 -8.08 1.25
CA LEU A 66 -11.18 -8.51 0.08
C LEU A 66 -10.01 -9.39 0.53
N ASN A 67 -10.04 -10.65 0.15
CA ASN A 67 -8.96 -11.59 0.39
C ASN A 67 -8.06 -11.65 -0.83
N PHE A 68 -6.80 -11.35 -0.63
CA PHE A 68 -5.73 -11.51 -1.62
C PHE A 68 -5.01 -12.83 -1.36
N HIS A 69 -4.92 -13.66 -2.38
CA HIS A 69 -4.13 -14.89 -2.33
C HIS A 69 -3.21 -14.95 -3.55
N VAL A 70 -1.91 -14.78 -3.33
CA VAL A 70 -0.86 -14.95 -4.34
C VAL A 70 -0.19 -16.30 -4.10
N LYS A 71 -0.16 -17.17 -5.10
CA LYS A 71 0.41 -18.51 -4.99
C LYS A 71 1.92 -18.47 -5.11
N ALA A 72 2.61 -19.26 -4.28
CA ALA A 72 4.08 -19.35 -4.25
C ALA A 72 4.71 -19.98 -5.50
N ALA A 73 3.91 -20.50 -6.43
CA ALA A 73 4.40 -21.29 -7.56
C ALA A 73 5.27 -20.51 -8.56
N THR A 74 5.18 -19.19 -8.57
CA THR A 74 5.86 -18.35 -9.56
C THR A 74 6.59 -17.19 -8.86
N PRO A 75 7.93 -17.16 -8.93
CA PRO A 75 8.72 -16.08 -8.36
C PRO A 75 8.34 -14.72 -8.95
N ASP A 76 8.32 -13.69 -8.10
CA ASP A 76 7.99 -12.30 -8.46
C ASP A 76 6.53 -12.07 -8.89
N GLU A 77 5.57 -12.87 -8.45
CA GLU A 77 4.15 -12.64 -8.71
C GLU A 77 3.51 -11.67 -7.72
N TRP A 78 2.54 -10.91 -8.23
CA TRP A 78 1.90 -9.83 -7.52
C TRP A 78 0.39 -9.89 -7.68
N ALA A 79 -0.33 -9.63 -6.59
CA ALA A 79 -1.71 -9.21 -6.70
C ALA A 79 -1.73 -7.67 -6.81
N TYR A 80 -2.28 -7.15 -7.91
CA TYR A 80 -2.31 -5.72 -8.16
C TYR A 80 -3.68 -5.26 -8.62
N ILE A 81 -4.32 -4.45 -7.78
CA ILE A 81 -5.60 -3.81 -8.11
C ILE A 81 -5.47 -2.29 -7.98
N TYR A 82 -6.24 -1.56 -8.78
CA TYR A 82 -6.27 -0.11 -8.78
C TYR A 82 -7.64 0.44 -9.15
N LEU A 83 -7.94 1.65 -8.72
CA LEU A 83 -9.06 2.42 -9.25
C LEU A 83 -8.61 3.17 -10.50
N ASP A 84 -9.45 3.16 -11.53
CA ASP A 84 -9.17 3.83 -12.81
C ASP A 84 -8.82 5.31 -12.62
N PRO A 85 -7.59 5.75 -12.93
CA PRO A 85 -7.18 7.15 -12.74
C PRO A 85 -7.88 8.13 -13.67
N GLN A 86 -8.53 7.66 -14.74
CA GLN A 86 -9.35 8.50 -15.60
C GLN A 86 -10.67 8.86 -14.92
N LYS A 87 -11.21 7.95 -14.12
CA LYS A 87 -12.44 8.13 -13.37
C LYS A 87 -12.21 8.71 -11.98
N TYR A 88 -11.14 8.29 -11.30
CA TYR A 88 -10.82 8.63 -9.93
C TYR A 88 -9.47 9.38 -9.87
N ASN A 89 -9.52 10.70 -9.79
CA ASN A 89 -8.33 11.55 -9.91
C ASN A 89 -8.41 12.71 -8.91
N TRP A 90 -8.02 12.43 -7.68
CA TRP A 90 -8.14 13.36 -6.55
C TRP A 90 -6.79 14.04 -6.23
N SER A 91 -6.87 15.27 -5.69
CA SER A 91 -5.69 16.00 -5.20
C SER A 91 -5.51 15.84 -3.69
N ASP A 92 -6.43 16.37 -2.90
CA ASP A 92 -6.33 16.39 -1.45
C ASP A 92 -7.39 15.47 -0.85
N TYR A 93 -6.94 14.35 -0.29
CA TYR A 93 -7.83 13.33 0.23
C TYR A 93 -7.23 12.52 1.38
N SER A 94 -8.11 11.92 2.15
CA SER A 94 -7.83 10.87 3.12
C SER A 94 -8.32 9.54 2.56
N TRP A 95 -7.49 8.54 2.56
CA TRP A 95 -7.84 7.17 2.22
C TRP A 95 -7.74 6.29 3.45
N GLN A 96 -8.85 5.62 3.79
CA GLN A 96 -8.97 4.79 4.99
C GLN A 96 -9.37 3.38 4.63
N MET A 97 -8.77 2.39 5.30
CA MET A 97 -9.11 0.97 5.19
C MET A 97 -8.57 0.20 6.40
N LYS A 98 -8.98 -1.05 6.50
CA LYS A 98 -8.33 -2.03 7.40
C LYS A 98 -7.53 -3.01 6.56
N PHE A 99 -6.47 -3.53 7.14
CA PHE A 99 -5.72 -4.63 6.52
C PHE A 99 -5.12 -5.53 7.60
N ARG A 100 -4.87 -6.79 7.25
CA ARG A 100 -4.14 -7.73 8.09
C ARG A 100 -3.27 -8.67 7.26
N ARG A 101 -2.13 -9.01 7.82
CA ARG A 101 -1.20 -10.00 7.28
C ARG A 101 -1.59 -11.40 7.76
N MET A 102 -1.73 -12.35 6.83
CA MET A 102 -2.09 -13.73 7.16
C MET A 102 -0.93 -14.71 7.00
N THR A 103 0.11 -14.35 6.27
CA THR A 103 1.32 -15.15 6.04
C THR A 103 2.58 -14.32 6.23
N PRO A 104 3.75 -14.92 6.54
CA PRO A 104 5.02 -14.19 6.69
C PRO A 104 5.61 -13.77 5.33
N PHE A 105 6.67 -12.98 5.35
CA PHE A 105 7.52 -12.63 4.20
C PHE A 105 6.79 -11.99 3.02
N GLN A 106 6.02 -10.94 3.30
CA GLN A 106 5.18 -10.27 2.31
C GLN A 106 5.45 -8.78 2.25
N GLU A 107 5.30 -8.21 1.06
CA GLU A 107 5.22 -6.77 0.87
C GLU A 107 3.76 -6.36 0.66
N TYR A 108 3.28 -5.42 1.48
CA TYR A 108 2.00 -4.75 1.32
C TYR A 108 2.27 -3.33 0.89
N ALA A 109 1.81 -2.95 -0.29
CA ALA A 109 1.97 -1.58 -0.77
C ALA A 109 0.61 -0.93 -1.03
N PHE A 110 0.40 0.19 -0.36
CA PHE A 110 -0.76 1.05 -0.52
C PHE A 110 -0.33 2.29 -1.31
N ASN A 111 -0.65 2.28 -2.61
CA ASN A 111 -0.24 3.35 -3.50
C ASN A 111 -1.31 4.43 -3.53
N PHE A 112 -0.86 5.67 -3.49
CA PHE A 112 -1.70 6.86 -3.56
C PHE A 112 -1.12 7.85 -4.55
N ARG A 113 -1.93 8.83 -4.97
CA ARG A 113 -1.61 9.64 -6.14
C ARG A 113 -1.19 8.75 -7.33
N TYR A 114 -1.88 7.63 -7.46
CA TYR A 114 -1.63 6.66 -8.51
C TYR A 114 -2.12 7.20 -9.86
N VAL A 115 -1.21 7.41 -10.79
CA VAL A 115 -1.48 7.81 -12.17
C VAL A 115 -1.40 6.60 -13.09
N ASP A 116 -0.34 5.82 -12.94
CA ASP A 116 -0.05 4.60 -13.69
C ASP A 116 1.01 3.75 -12.96
N PHE A 117 1.43 2.64 -13.61
CA PHE A 117 2.44 1.75 -13.05
C PHE A 117 3.80 2.41 -12.80
N ASP A 118 4.12 3.50 -13.50
CA ASP A 118 5.41 4.17 -13.42
C ASP A 118 5.39 5.50 -12.65
N ASN A 119 4.17 5.94 -12.23
CA ASN A 119 3.99 7.23 -11.56
C ASN A 119 3.05 7.08 -10.37
N ARG A 120 3.61 6.96 -9.15
CA ARG A 120 2.87 6.84 -7.90
C ARG A 120 3.73 7.10 -6.68
N TYR A 121 3.10 7.38 -5.55
CA TYR A 121 3.66 7.26 -4.21
C TYR A 121 3.13 6.02 -3.54
N ARG A 122 3.86 5.48 -2.54
CA ARG A 122 3.36 4.38 -1.72
C ARG A 122 3.87 4.42 -0.29
N TYR A 123 3.03 3.97 0.63
CA TYR A 123 3.46 3.41 1.89
C TYR A 123 3.49 1.90 1.76
N ARG A 124 4.60 1.32 2.18
CA ARG A 124 4.88 -0.09 2.00
C ARG A 124 5.32 -0.71 3.32
N PHE A 125 4.71 -1.84 3.65
CA PHE A 125 5.03 -2.65 4.82
C PHE A 125 5.76 -3.89 4.35
N GLU A 126 6.98 -4.09 4.81
CA GLU A 126 7.86 -5.22 4.46
C GLU A 126 8.87 -5.43 5.58
N ASP A 127 9.13 -6.67 5.98
CA ASP A 127 10.17 -7.06 6.95
C ASP A 127 10.14 -6.24 8.26
N ASP A 128 8.94 -6.09 8.84
CA ASP A 128 8.72 -5.31 10.06
C ASP A 128 9.15 -3.84 9.95
N LEU A 129 9.14 -3.30 8.74
CA LEU A 129 9.40 -1.90 8.44
C LEU A 129 8.24 -1.28 7.66
N LEU A 130 7.98 -0.01 7.92
CA LEU A 130 7.17 0.87 7.11
C LEU A 130 8.09 1.76 6.27
N PHE A 131 7.85 1.81 4.95
CA PHE A 131 8.59 2.64 4.01
C PHE A 131 7.69 3.70 3.38
N PHE A 132 8.28 4.80 2.97
CA PHE A 132 7.71 5.72 2.01
C PHE A 132 8.56 5.74 0.73
N ASP A 133 7.96 5.35 -0.37
CA ASP A 133 8.62 5.31 -1.68
C ASP A 133 7.87 6.17 -2.71
N SER A 134 8.58 6.60 -3.74
CA SER A 134 8.00 7.09 -4.99
C SER A 134 8.49 6.28 -6.17
N LYS A 135 7.63 6.13 -7.18
CA LYS A 135 8.01 5.72 -8.53
C LYS A 135 7.63 6.87 -9.47
N ILE A 136 8.62 7.47 -10.11
CA ILE A 136 8.44 8.59 -11.03
C ILE A 136 9.12 8.24 -12.35
N ARG A 137 8.37 8.20 -13.43
CA ARG A 137 8.85 7.79 -14.75
C ARG A 137 9.61 6.46 -14.70
N GLY A 138 9.04 5.48 -13.97
CA GLY A 138 9.63 4.15 -13.80
C GLY A 138 10.76 4.04 -12.77
N GLN A 139 11.28 5.17 -12.25
CA GLN A 139 12.41 5.15 -11.32
C GLN A 139 11.94 5.13 -9.87
N TRP A 140 12.36 4.11 -9.11
CA TRP A 140 12.09 3.99 -7.69
C TRP A 140 13.03 4.82 -6.83
N ARG A 141 12.46 5.46 -5.82
CA ARG A 141 13.20 6.14 -4.76
C ARG A 141 12.54 5.91 -3.41
N CYS A 142 13.29 5.40 -2.45
CA CYS A 142 12.88 5.37 -1.04
C CYS A 142 13.25 6.70 -0.37
N HIS A 143 12.28 7.33 0.30
CA HIS A 143 12.44 8.61 0.97
C HIS A 143 12.58 8.48 2.48
N GLY A 144 12.18 7.35 3.04
CA GLY A 144 12.32 7.07 4.46
C GLY A 144 11.75 5.73 4.85
N ARG A 145 12.14 5.28 6.05
CA ARG A 145 11.65 4.05 6.65
C ARG A 145 11.63 4.16 8.17
N MET A 146 10.83 3.34 8.81
CA MET A 146 10.79 3.21 10.27
C MET A 146 10.41 1.79 10.69
N PRO A 147 10.76 1.35 11.91
CA PRO A 147 10.31 0.08 12.44
C PRO A 147 8.78 0.05 12.55
N PHE A 148 8.18 -1.04 12.10
CA PHE A 148 6.76 -1.32 12.25
C PHE A 148 6.54 -2.84 12.27
N PRO A 149 6.74 -3.51 13.41
CA PRO A 149 6.52 -4.94 13.53
C PRO A 149 5.02 -5.26 13.41
N MET A 150 4.67 -6.07 12.42
CA MET A 150 3.29 -6.49 12.18
C MET A 150 3.04 -7.88 12.77
N ALA A 151 2.09 -7.97 13.69
CA ALA A 151 1.60 -9.26 14.17
C ALA A 151 0.74 -9.93 13.09
N MET A 152 0.98 -11.24 12.87
CA MET A 152 0.14 -12.03 11.95
C MET A 152 -1.30 -12.14 12.48
N GLY A 153 -2.26 -12.06 11.57
CA GLY A 153 -3.68 -12.12 11.88
C GLY A 153 -4.28 -10.89 12.57
N ALA A 154 -3.45 -9.94 13.01
CA ALA A 154 -3.93 -8.71 13.62
C ALA A 154 -4.45 -7.73 12.58
N TRP A 155 -5.61 -7.11 12.82
CA TRP A 155 -6.13 -6.03 12.01
C TRP A 155 -5.46 -4.70 12.35
N TYR A 156 -5.13 -3.94 11.32
CA TYR A 156 -4.60 -2.59 11.41
C TYR A 156 -5.52 -1.62 10.68
N ASP A 157 -5.90 -0.52 11.34
CA ASP A 157 -6.56 0.62 10.69
C ASP A 157 -5.52 1.47 10.00
N LEU A 158 -5.54 1.51 8.68
CA LEU A 158 -4.65 2.36 7.88
C LEU A 158 -5.40 3.60 7.42
N ARG A 159 -4.77 4.76 7.58
CA ARG A 159 -5.19 6.02 7.00
C ARG A 159 -4.01 6.69 6.30
N ILE A 160 -4.22 7.07 5.05
CA ILE A 160 -3.25 7.82 4.25
C ILE A 160 -3.89 9.15 3.89
N ASP A 161 -3.31 10.23 4.43
CA ASP A 161 -3.71 11.60 4.09
C ASP A 161 -2.73 12.19 3.09
N THR A 162 -3.24 12.84 2.04
CA THR A 162 -2.44 13.57 1.07
C THR A 162 -3.03 14.96 0.84
N ARG A 163 -2.24 16.02 1.08
CA ARG A 163 -2.64 17.43 0.91
C ARG A 163 -1.46 18.24 0.38
N GLY A 164 -1.62 18.79 -0.84
CA GLY A 164 -0.53 19.45 -1.53
C GLY A 164 0.67 18.49 -1.71
N ASP A 165 1.84 18.89 -1.22
CA ASP A 165 3.07 18.10 -1.23
C ASP A 165 3.26 17.21 0.01
N ARG A 166 2.34 17.26 0.98
CA ARG A 166 2.45 16.53 2.25
C ARG A 166 1.64 15.25 2.23
N HIS A 167 2.28 14.19 2.71
CA HIS A 167 1.70 12.86 2.80
C HIS A 167 1.91 12.30 4.20
N ARG A 168 0.85 11.78 4.81
CA ARG A 168 0.84 11.24 6.17
C ARG A 168 0.30 9.82 6.17
N CYS A 169 0.98 8.94 6.89
CA CYS A 169 0.54 7.58 7.16
C CYS A 169 0.20 7.44 8.64
N TYR A 170 -1.02 7.04 8.93
CA TYR A 170 -1.46 6.69 10.26
C TYR A 170 -1.79 5.20 10.32
N VAL A 171 -1.42 4.56 11.42
CA VAL A 171 -1.83 3.19 11.73
C VAL A 171 -2.45 3.16 13.12
N ASN A 172 -3.64 2.60 13.21
CA ASN A 172 -4.44 2.58 14.45
C ASN A 172 -4.59 3.99 15.07
N GLY A 173 -4.78 5.01 14.22
CA GLY A 173 -4.93 6.40 14.63
C GLY A 173 -3.62 7.13 15.00
N ILE A 174 -2.50 6.44 15.04
CA ILE A 174 -1.19 7.01 15.37
C ILE A 174 -0.50 7.46 14.09
N LEU A 175 -0.04 8.73 14.04
CA LEU A 175 0.78 9.22 12.93
C LEU A 175 2.14 8.54 12.96
N MET A 176 2.38 7.65 11.99
CA MET A 176 3.62 6.91 11.85
C MET A 176 4.66 7.68 11.04
N MET A 177 4.24 8.29 9.92
CA MET A 177 5.17 8.93 9.00
C MET A 177 4.54 10.15 8.33
N GLU A 178 5.30 11.23 8.19
CA GLU A 178 4.97 12.39 7.36
C GLU A 178 6.10 12.63 6.37
N ASN A 179 5.76 12.78 5.09
CA ASN A 179 6.71 13.01 4.00
C ASN A 179 6.24 14.16 3.11
N ARG A 180 7.19 14.74 2.37
CA ARG A 180 6.90 15.79 1.38
C ARG A 180 7.40 15.37 0.01
N GLN A 181 6.48 15.31 -0.96
CA GLN A 181 6.75 14.99 -2.35
C GLN A 181 5.67 15.61 -3.24
N GLY A 182 6.05 16.53 -4.11
CA GLY A 182 5.12 17.29 -4.95
C GLY A 182 5.10 16.91 -6.43
N ALA A 183 5.87 15.89 -6.86
CA ALA A 183 6.00 15.54 -8.28
C ALA A 183 4.70 15.03 -8.91
N ILE A 184 3.83 14.39 -8.10
CA ILE A 184 2.51 13.89 -8.55
C ILE A 184 1.44 14.63 -7.75
N PRO A 185 0.77 15.64 -8.36
CA PRO A 185 -0.17 16.50 -7.64
C PRO A 185 -1.55 15.87 -7.43
N ARG A 186 -1.91 14.84 -8.20
CA ARG A 186 -3.21 14.16 -8.16
C ARG A 186 -3.13 12.75 -8.71
N GLY A 187 -4.12 11.92 -8.40
CA GLY A 187 -4.20 10.53 -8.85
C GLY A 187 -5.18 9.72 -8.03
N SER A 188 -5.35 8.46 -8.39
CA SER A 188 -6.20 7.49 -7.69
C SER A 188 -5.43 6.73 -6.61
N ILE A 189 -5.92 5.54 -6.28
CA ILE A 189 -5.32 4.62 -5.30
C ILE A 189 -5.14 3.25 -5.91
N SER A 190 -4.17 2.48 -5.39
CA SER A 190 -4.00 1.07 -5.74
C SER A 190 -3.42 0.28 -4.57
N ILE A 191 -3.63 -1.03 -4.59
CA ILE A 191 -3.15 -1.97 -3.58
C ILE A 191 -2.32 -3.03 -4.29
N ILE A 192 -1.14 -3.30 -3.74
CA ILE A 192 -0.26 -4.36 -4.22
C ILE A 192 0.05 -5.28 -3.04
N LEU A 193 -0.07 -6.56 -3.28
CA LEU A 193 0.47 -7.61 -2.44
C LEU A 193 1.51 -8.36 -3.25
N TRP A 194 2.71 -8.47 -2.71
CA TRP A 194 3.82 -9.15 -3.34
C TRP A 194 4.37 -10.26 -2.46
N GLU A 195 4.51 -11.41 -3.03
CA GLU A 195 5.20 -12.55 -2.44
C GLU A 195 6.72 -12.34 -2.62
N ILE A 196 7.51 -12.56 -1.55
CA ILE A 196 8.95 -12.23 -1.54
C ILE A 196 9.82 -13.49 -1.62
N ASP A 197 9.38 -14.60 -1.06
CA ASP A 197 10.23 -15.77 -0.84
C ASP A 197 10.04 -16.92 -1.86
N SER A 198 9.02 -16.87 -2.71
CA SER A 198 8.67 -17.91 -3.69
C SER A 198 8.41 -19.32 -3.09
N VAL A 199 8.23 -19.41 -1.79
CA VAL A 199 8.07 -20.67 -1.06
C VAL A 199 6.72 -20.76 -0.37
N THR A 200 6.21 -19.63 0.09
CA THR A 200 4.99 -19.56 0.91
C THR A 200 3.94 -18.74 0.19
N ASP A 201 2.73 -19.28 0.06
CA ASP A 201 1.59 -18.50 -0.43
C ASP A 201 1.45 -17.20 0.35
N CYS A 202 1.17 -16.13 -0.37
CA CYS A 202 0.99 -14.80 0.21
C CYS A 202 -0.50 -14.54 0.37
N VAL A 203 -0.97 -14.40 1.62
CA VAL A 203 -2.38 -14.14 1.92
C VAL A 203 -2.53 -12.88 2.76
N ALA A 204 -3.43 -12.02 2.33
CA ALA A 204 -3.79 -10.81 3.05
C ALA A 204 -5.29 -10.53 2.95
N ASP A 205 -5.81 -9.87 3.97
CA ASP A 205 -7.17 -9.36 3.97
C ASP A 205 -7.15 -7.84 3.99
N VAL A 206 -8.00 -7.24 3.17
CA VAL A 206 -8.23 -5.80 3.11
C VAL A 206 -9.72 -5.53 3.28
N GLY A 207 -10.05 -4.73 4.29
CA GLY A 207 -11.41 -4.26 4.53
C GLY A 207 -11.85 -3.19 3.54
N PRO A 208 -13.09 -2.70 3.67
CA PRO A 208 -13.63 -1.68 2.79
C PRO A 208 -12.78 -0.42 2.77
N SER A 209 -12.54 0.10 1.58
CA SER A 209 -11.84 1.36 1.37
C SER A 209 -12.80 2.55 1.35
N VAL A 210 -12.45 3.62 2.03
CA VAL A 210 -13.17 4.90 1.97
C VAL A 210 -12.20 6.02 1.64
N VAL A 211 -12.53 6.83 0.63
CA VAL A 211 -11.77 8.04 0.30
C VAL A 211 -12.66 9.26 0.59
N ARG A 212 -12.11 10.24 1.31
CA ARG A 212 -12.76 11.49 1.66
C ARG A 212 -11.93 12.68 1.20
N ARG A 213 -12.59 13.76 0.81
CA ARG A 213 -11.92 15.05 0.57
C ARG A 213 -11.29 15.54 1.87
N LEU A 214 -10.10 16.12 1.78
CA LEU A 214 -9.54 16.95 2.87
C LEU A 214 -9.90 18.41 2.63
N VAL A 215 -10.28 19.10 3.68
CA VAL A 215 -10.69 20.53 3.68
C VAL A 215 -9.70 21.40 4.44
#